data_1666f8c0ab4233085f105cd415682c90
#
_entry.id   1666f8c0ab4233085f105cd415682c90
#
_cell.length_a   1.000
_cell.length_b   1.000
_cell.length_c   1.000
_cell.angle_alpha   90.00
_cell.angle_beta   90.00
_cell.angle_gamma   90.00
#
_symmetry.space_group_name_H-M   'P 1'
#
loop_
_entity.id
_entity.type
_entity.pdbx_description
1 polymer ?
#
loop_
_entity_poly.entity_id
_entity_poly.type
_entity_poly.pdbx_seq_one_letter_code
_entity_poly.pdbx_strand_id
1 'polypeptide(L)'
;MVIGIDLDGNKDVLGMWIGENESSKFLLSVLNELKNRGVGDILIICVDNLSGFSQAIAACYPQTEIQKCIIHQIRSSTRYVSYKDIKKVTADLKPIYKAATEEDALLELDRFEEVWGAKYPLIIRSWRTHWDELATFFKYPPEIRKLIYTTNMIESYHRQLRKVTKGKSIFPTDEALLKMLYLATVDVTRKWTGRVQNWGQMLLQLSVFFPDRVGQHLR
;
A
#
# COMPACT_ATOMS: atom_id res chain seq x y z
N MET A 1 -9.99 5.38 1.50
CA MET A 1 -10.41 4.08 2.09
C MET A 1 -9.25 3.41 2.76
N VAL A 2 -9.49 2.75 3.89
CA VAL A 2 -8.48 2.00 4.64
C VAL A 2 -8.99 0.58 4.89
N ILE A 3 -8.14 -0.40 4.58
CA ILE A 3 -8.38 -1.82 4.88
C ILE A 3 -7.28 -2.26 5.83
N GLY A 4 -7.64 -2.94 6.90
CA GLY A 4 -6.72 -3.52 7.87
C GLY A 4 -6.75 -5.04 7.87
N ILE A 5 -5.70 -5.63 8.42
CA ILE A 5 -5.64 -7.03 8.84
C ILE A 5 -5.28 -6.99 10.32
N ASP A 6 -6.12 -7.60 11.14
CA ASP A 6 -5.89 -7.70 12.59
C ASP A 6 -4.86 -8.80 12.92
N LEU A 7 -4.48 -8.89 14.20
CA LEU A 7 -3.54 -9.90 14.67
C LEU A 7 -4.09 -11.34 14.58
N ASP A 8 -5.39 -11.50 14.40
CA ASP A 8 -6.01 -12.80 14.12
C ASP A 8 -6.01 -13.17 12.64
N GLY A 9 -5.59 -12.25 11.77
CA GLY A 9 -5.54 -12.44 10.32
C GLY A 9 -6.85 -12.14 9.60
N ASN A 10 -7.81 -11.52 10.28
CA ASN A 10 -9.06 -11.12 9.67
C ASN A 10 -8.89 -9.79 8.92
N LYS A 11 -9.52 -9.70 7.76
CA LYS A 11 -9.55 -8.46 6.97
C LYS A 11 -10.78 -7.65 7.34
N ASP A 12 -10.60 -6.34 7.49
CA ASP A 12 -11.71 -5.42 7.71
C ASP A 12 -11.52 -4.10 6.94
N VAL A 13 -12.64 -3.47 6.58
CA VAL A 13 -12.67 -2.11 6.04
C VAL A 13 -12.79 -1.14 7.19
N LEU A 14 -11.67 -0.57 7.61
CA LEU A 14 -11.59 0.32 8.77
C LEU A 14 -12.30 1.65 8.56
N GLY A 15 -12.50 2.07 7.29
CA GLY A 15 -13.30 3.25 6.99
C GLY A 15 -13.17 3.72 5.55
N MET A 16 -14.08 4.64 5.22
CA MET A 16 -14.19 5.31 3.93
C MET A 16 -14.34 6.80 4.17
N TRP A 17 -13.54 7.58 3.49
CA TRP A 17 -13.56 9.03 3.55
C TRP A 17 -13.62 9.60 2.14
N ILE A 18 -14.37 10.67 1.97
CA ILE A 18 -14.39 11.48 0.76
C ILE A 18 -13.61 12.76 1.08
N GLY A 19 -12.73 13.15 0.18
CA GLY A 19 -11.97 14.39 0.27
C GLY A 19 -11.79 14.97 -1.12
N GLU A 20 -11.81 16.28 -1.23
CA GLU A 20 -11.58 16.98 -2.50
C GLU A 20 -10.18 16.73 -3.04
N ASN A 21 -9.20 16.57 -2.14
CA ASN A 21 -7.81 16.34 -2.48
C ASN A 21 -7.17 15.30 -1.54
N GLU A 22 -6.39 14.39 -2.10
CA GLU A 22 -5.53 13.46 -1.35
C GLU A 22 -4.29 14.21 -0.84
N SER A 23 -4.46 14.94 0.26
CA SER A 23 -3.39 15.71 0.90
C SER A 23 -2.88 15.03 2.17
N SER A 24 -1.68 15.44 2.63
CA SER A 24 -1.15 14.99 3.92
C SER A 24 -2.05 15.35 5.10
N LYS A 25 -2.73 16.52 5.04
CA LYS A 25 -3.72 16.94 6.05
C LYS A 25 -4.93 16.03 6.08
N PHE A 26 -5.42 15.65 4.90
CA PHE A 26 -6.52 14.70 4.78
C PHE A 26 -6.14 13.33 5.35
N LEU A 27 -4.95 12.81 4.99
CA LEU A 27 -4.47 11.55 5.57
C LEU A 27 -4.31 11.65 7.09
N LEU A 28 -3.76 12.77 7.59
CA LEU A 28 -3.62 13.00 9.04
C LEU A 28 -4.98 12.94 9.75
N SER A 29 -6.02 13.54 9.19
CA SER A 29 -7.38 13.47 9.75
C SER A 29 -7.92 12.03 9.76
N VAL A 30 -7.70 11.26 8.68
CA VAL A 30 -8.07 9.85 8.59
C VAL A 30 -7.36 9.02 9.65
N LEU A 31 -6.04 9.20 9.83
CA LEU A 31 -5.27 8.46 10.82
C LEU A 31 -5.68 8.79 12.26
N ASN A 32 -5.96 10.06 12.56
CA ASN A 32 -6.48 10.49 13.87
C ASN A 32 -7.86 9.87 14.14
N GLU A 33 -8.75 9.83 13.14
CA GLU A 33 -10.04 9.19 13.28
C GLU A 33 -9.89 7.67 13.55
N LEU A 34 -9.02 6.97 12.84
CA LEU A 34 -8.72 5.58 13.11
C LEU A 34 -8.24 5.36 14.54
N LYS A 35 -7.36 6.23 15.04
CA LYS A 35 -6.87 6.19 16.42
C LYS A 35 -7.99 6.39 17.43
N ASN A 36 -8.87 7.37 17.19
CA ASN A 36 -10.04 7.65 18.04
C ASN A 36 -11.06 6.48 18.03
N ARG A 37 -11.11 5.71 16.95
CA ARG A 37 -11.95 4.52 16.80
C ARG A 37 -11.32 3.25 17.38
N GLY A 38 -10.17 3.35 18.03
CA GLY A 38 -9.53 2.24 18.74
C GLY A 38 -8.41 1.52 17.99
N VAL A 39 -7.96 2.02 16.82
CA VAL A 39 -6.75 1.51 16.17
C VAL A 39 -5.55 2.06 16.95
N GLY A 40 -5.14 1.34 17.99
CA GLY A 40 -4.08 1.78 18.91
C GLY A 40 -2.68 1.71 18.31
N ASP A 41 -2.45 0.75 17.43
CA ASP A 41 -1.14 0.51 16.81
C ASP A 41 -1.27 -0.03 15.38
N ILE A 42 -0.27 0.25 14.55
CA ILE A 42 -0.15 -0.25 13.18
C ILE A 42 1.29 -0.70 12.97
N LEU A 43 1.52 -1.97 12.73
CA LEU A 43 2.87 -2.52 12.52
C LEU A 43 3.47 -2.02 11.20
N ILE A 44 2.73 -2.19 10.11
CA ILE A 44 3.14 -1.84 8.74
C ILE A 44 1.96 -1.17 8.04
N ILE A 45 2.21 -0.05 7.39
CA ILE A 45 1.22 0.63 6.55
C ILE A 45 1.69 0.68 5.09
N CYS A 46 0.82 0.27 4.18
CA CYS A 46 1.07 0.33 2.75
C CYS A 46 0.30 1.51 2.16
N VAL A 47 1.02 2.44 1.53
CA VAL A 47 0.42 3.68 0.99
C VAL A 47 0.89 3.95 -0.43
N ASP A 48 0.14 4.79 -1.13
CA ASP A 48 0.55 5.34 -2.41
C ASP A 48 1.66 6.38 -2.23
N ASN A 49 2.40 6.67 -3.31
CA ASN A 49 3.57 7.54 -3.26
C ASN A 49 3.20 9.04 -3.26
N LEU A 50 2.25 9.43 -2.41
CA LEU A 50 1.82 10.82 -2.30
C LEU A 50 2.72 11.58 -1.32
N SER A 51 3.00 12.84 -1.69
CA SER A 51 3.85 13.72 -0.88
C SER A 51 3.23 14.00 0.48
N GLY A 52 4.05 13.96 1.54
CA GLY A 52 3.65 14.27 2.91
C GLY A 52 2.92 13.14 3.65
N PHE A 53 2.69 11.98 3.01
CA PHE A 53 2.03 10.85 3.67
C PHE A 53 2.91 10.25 4.78
N SER A 54 4.19 10.12 4.53
CA SER A 54 5.13 9.57 5.52
C SER A 54 5.19 10.42 6.79
N GLN A 55 5.18 11.75 6.64
CA GLN A 55 5.15 12.68 7.78
C GLN A 55 3.84 12.58 8.57
N ALA A 56 2.70 12.46 7.89
CA ALA A 56 1.40 12.29 8.54
C ALA A 56 1.32 10.97 9.32
N ILE A 57 1.86 9.89 8.76
CA ILE A 57 1.92 8.57 9.42
C ILE A 57 2.82 8.64 10.65
N ALA A 58 4.02 9.19 10.53
CA ALA A 58 4.96 9.32 11.64
C ALA A 58 4.41 10.17 12.80
N ALA A 59 3.58 11.18 12.50
CA ALA A 59 2.94 12.01 13.52
C ALA A 59 1.87 11.25 14.32
N CYS A 60 1.12 10.33 13.70
CA CYS A 60 0.07 9.56 14.38
C CYS A 60 0.56 8.23 14.96
N TYR A 61 1.40 7.53 14.21
CA TYR A 61 1.89 6.19 14.49
C TYR A 61 3.41 6.13 14.27
N PRO A 62 4.21 6.69 15.19
CA PRO A 62 5.66 6.88 15.00
C PRO A 62 6.46 5.58 14.89
N GLN A 63 5.91 4.46 15.36
CA GLN A 63 6.56 3.14 15.30
C GLN A 63 6.13 2.31 14.09
N THR A 64 5.29 2.87 13.21
CA THR A 64 4.79 2.17 12.03
C THR A 64 5.85 2.14 10.94
N GLU A 65 6.11 0.96 10.39
CA GLU A 65 6.92 0.87 9.17
C GLU A 65 6.08 1.23 7.94
N ILE A 66 6.65 2.04 7.07
CA ILE A 66 5.98 2.54 5.87
C ILE A 66 6.50 1.77 4.66
N GLN A 67 5.58 1.21 3.89
CA GLN A 67 5.84 0.63 2.58
C GLN A 67 5.13 1.44 1.52
N LYS A 68 5.86 2.07 0.62
CA LYS A 68 5.29 2.67 -0.59
C LYS A 68 4.94 1.61 -1.62
N CYS A 69 3.77 1.76 -2.24
CA CYS A 69 3.26 0.80 -3.21
C CYS A 69 4.14 0.75 -4.47
N ILE A 70 4.74 -0.40 -4.74
CA ILE A 70 5.59 -0.64 -5.91
C ILE A 70 4.81 -0.45 -7.22
N ILE A 71 3.54 -0.87 -7.28
CA ILE A 71 2.72 -0.72 -8.48
C ILE A 71 2.46 0.76 -8.80
N HIS A 72 2.20 1.59 -7.77
CA HIS A 72 2.08 3.03 -7.96
C HIS A 72 3.40 3.68 -8.35
N GLN A 73 4.52 3.22 -7.81
CA GLN A 73 5.85 3.68 -8.24
C GLN A 73 6.11 3.36 -9.73
N ILE A 74 5.77 2.17 -10.19
CA ILE A 74 5.89 1.78 -11.60
C ILE A 74 4.98 2.64 -12.49
N ARG A 75 3.71 2.84 -12.10
CA ARG A 75 2.77 3.71 -12.83
C ARG A 75 3.28 5.15 -12.93
N SER A 76 3.79 5.70 -11.83
CA SER A 76 4.41 7.03 -11.81
C SER A 76 5.65 7.09 -12.69
N SER A 77 6.49 6.06 -12.67
CA SER A 77 7.69 5.95 -13.50
C SER A 77 7.36 5.95 -15.01
N THR A 78 6.26 5.29 -15.40
CA THR A 78 5.89 5.15 -16.81
C THR A 78 5.03 6.29 -17.35
N ARG A 79 4.56 7.20 -16.48
CA ARG A 79 3.65 8.29 -16.86
C ARG A 79 4.19 9.21 -17.96
N TYR A 80 5.51 9.44 -17.98
CA TYR A 80 6.19 10.33 -18.93
C TYR A 80 7.09 9.57 -19.90
N VAL A 81 6.98 8.23 -19.93
CA VAL A 81 7.72 7.39 -20.88
C VAL A 81 7.00 7.39 -22.24
N SER A 82 7.76 7.51 -23.33
CA SER A 82 7.19 7.41 -24.67
C SER A 82 6.52 6.05 -24.88
N TYR A 83 5.40 6.03 -25.61
CA TYR A 83 4.60 4.80 -25.82
C TYR A 83 5.45 3.61 -26.32
N LYS A 84 6.39 3.86 -27.22
CA LYS A 84 7.31 2.83 -27.77
C LYS A 84 8.20 2.17 -26.72
N ASP A 85 8.54 2.88 -25.66
CA ASP A 85 9.47 2.42 -24.63
C ASP A 85 8.76 1.84 -23.39
N ILE A 86 7.46 2.13 -23.18
CA ILE A 86 6.72 1.73 -21.95
C ILE A 86 6.90 0.23 -21.66
N LYS A 87 6.72 -0.62 -22.67
CA LYS A 87 6.82 -2.08 -22.49
C LYS A 87 8.22 -2.50 -22.02
N LYS A 88 9.27 -1.91 -22.61
CA LYS A 88 10.65 -2.23 -22.28
C LYS A 88 11.04 -1.66 -20.92
N VAL A 89 10.73 -0.38 -20.65
CA VAL A 89 10.97 0.25 -19.34
C VAL A 89 10.30 -0.54 -18.22
N THR A 90 9.03 -0.95 -18.41
CA THR A 90 8.31 -1.74 -17.40
C THR A 90 8.94 -3.13 -17.20
N ALA A 91 9.41 -3.77 -18.26
CA ALA A 91 10.11 -5.04 -18.18
C ALA A 91 11.44 -4.90 -17.44
N ASP A 92 12.20 -3.85 -17.71
CA ASP A 92 13.52 -3.58 -17.11
C ASP A 92 13.41 -3.09 -15.65
N LEU A 93 12.26 -2.53 -15.21
CA LEU A 93 11.97 -2.23 -13.81
C LEU A 93 11.65 -3.50 -12.99
N LYS A 94 11.20 -4.58 -13.63
CA LYS A 94 10.74 -5.78 -12.93
C LYS A 94 11.81 -6.46 -12.09
N PRO A 95 13.07 -6.63 -12.53
CA PRO A 95 14.14 -7.23 -11.72
C PRO A 95 14.34 -6.51 -10.38
N ILE A 96 14.19 -5.19 -10.32
CA ILE A 96 14.40 -4.39 -9.12
C ILE A 96 13.51 -4.90 -7.96
N TYR A 97 12.19 -4.96 -8.18
CA TYR A 97 11.25 -5.37 -7.13
C TYR A 97 11.00 -6.88 -7.04
N LYS A 98 11.62 -7.67 -7.92
CA LYS A 98 11.63 -9.14 -7.87
C LYS A 98 12.92 -9.72 -7.35
N ALA A 99 13.89 -8.90 -7.04
CA ALA A 99 15.15 -9.31 -6.45
C ALA A 99 14.93 -10.10 -5.13
N ALA A 100 15.88 -10.98 -4.83
CA ALA A 100 15.82 -11.78 -3.60
C ALA A 100 16.17 -10.93 -2.37
N THR A 101 17.15 -10.04 -2.51
CA THR A 101 17.66 -9.15 -1.46
C THR A 101 17.56 -7.69 -1.88
N GLU A 102 17.71 -6.79 -0.93
CA GLU A 102 17.77 -5.35 -1.18
C GLU A 102 19.03 -4.98 -1.96
N GLU A 103 20.15 -5.64 -1.67
CA GLU A 103 21.42 -5.44 -2.37
C GLU A 103 21.30 -5.80 -3.86
N ASP A 104 20.70 -6.96 -4.16
CA ASP A 104 20.43 -7.34 -5.57
C ASP A 104 19.50 -6.32 -6.25
N ALA A 105 18.51 -5.81 -5.53
CA ALA A 105 17.58 -4.82 -6.06
C ALA A 105 18.28 -3.50 -6.40
N LEU A 106 19.25 -3.06 -5.58
CA LEU A 106 20.06 -1.88 -5.86
C LEU A 106 20.94 -2.09 -7.10
N LEU A 107 21.55 -3.27 -7.25
CA LEU A 107 22.32 -3.61 -8.46
C LEU A 107 21.43 -3.58 -9.72
N GLU A 108 20.20 -4.06 -9.64
CA GLU A 108 19.27 -3.99 -10.76
C GLU A 108 18.81 -2.54 -11.04
N LEU A 109 18.72 -1.69 -10.01
CA LEU A 109 18.46 -0.26 -10.19
C LEU A 109 19.62 0.46 -10.86
N ASP A 110 20.87 0.11 -10.54
CA ASP A 110 22.06 0.64 -11.20
C ASP A 110 22.09 0.23 -12.69
N ARG A 111 21.79 -1.04 -12.99
CA ARG A 111 21.65 -1.50 -14.39
C ARG A 111 20.54 -0.78 -15.14
N PHE A 112 19.42 -0.53 -14.48
CA PHE A 112 18.33 0.24 -15.06
C PHE A 112 18.77 1.69 -15.36
N GLU A 113 19.55 2.31 -14.47
CA GLU A 113 20.10 3.65 -14.65
C GLU A 113 21.08 3.70 -15.83
N GLU A 114 21.97 2.72 -15.99
CA GLU A 114 22.89 2.64 -17.12
C GLU A 114 22.14 2.64 -18.47
N VAL A 115 21.01 1.92 -18.55
CA VAL A 115 20.22 1.81 -19.79
C VAL A 115 19.32 3.01 -20.04
N TRP A 116 18.69 3.54 -19.00
CA TRP A 116 17.60 4.51 -19.12
C TRP A 116 17.89 5.88 -18.51
N GLY A 117 18.97 6.03 -17.73
CA GLY A 117 19.27 7.25 -16.98
C GLY A 117 19.42 8.49 -17.85
N ALA A 118 20.08 8.38 -18.99
CA ALA A 118 20.22 9.48 -19.92
C ALA A 118 18.88 9.93 -20.55
N LYS A 119 17.95 8.98 -20.77
CA LYS A 119 16.68 9.26 -21.43
C LYS A 119 15.54 9.58 -20.45
N TYR A 120 15.51 8.93 -19.30
CA TYR A 120 14.45 9.05 -18.30
C TYR A 120 15.01 9.29 -16.89
N PRO A 121 15.83 10.33 -16.65
CA PRO A 121 16.51 10.54 -15.37
C PRO A 121 15.55 10.73 -14.18
N LEU A 122 14.32 11.20 -14.43
CA LEU A 122 13.32 11.39 -13.38
C LEU A 122 12.84 10.07 -12.77
N ILE A 123 12.88 8.97 -13.53
CA ILE A 123 12.54 7.64 -13.01
C ILE A 123 13.57 7.26 -11.94
N ILE A 124 14.85 7.30 -12.30
CA ILE A 124 15.95 6.94 -11.41
C ILE A 124 15.91 7.81 -10.15
N ARG A 125 15.82 9.13 -10.33
CA ARG A 125 15.71 10.05 -9.20
C ARG A 125 14.55 9.70 -8.27
N SER A 126 13.38 9.40 -8.82
CA SER A 126 12.20 9.03 -8.02
C SER A 126 12.42 7.74 -7.24
N TRP A 127 12.99 6.70 -7.84
CA TRP A 127 13.29 5.43 -7.17
C TRP A 127 14.32 5.61 -6.07
N ARG A 128 15.42 6.33 -6.32
CA ARG A 128 16.47 6.56 -5.31
C ARG A 128 15.96 7.43 -4.16
N THR A 129 15.22 8.50 -4.46
CA THR A 129 14.68 9.40 -3.40
C THR A 129 13.71 8.70 -2.46
N HIS A 130 12.98 7.70 -2.94
CA HIS A 130 11.98 7.00 -2.13
C HIS A 130 12.44 5.58 -1.74
N TRP A 131 13.72 5.25 -1.95
CA TRP A 131 14.22 3.89 -1.82
C TRP A 131 13.91 3.28 -0.46
N ASP A 132 14.20 3.97 0.63
CA ASP A 132 14.00 3.47 1.99
C ASP A 132 12.57 2.98 2.26
N GLU A 133 11.58 3.69 1.72
CA GLU A 133 10.17 3.35 1.89
C GLU A 133 9.65 2.38 0.79
N LEU A 134 10.33 2.31 -0.35
CA LEU A 134 10.05 1.33 -1.39
C LEU A 134 10.65 -0.04 -1.06
N ALA A 135 11.82 -0.07 -0.43
CA ALA A 135 12.58 -1.27 -0.11
C ALA A 135 12.16 -1.93 1.23
N THR A 136 11.29 -1.30 2.02
CA THR A 136 10.86 -1.82 3.33
C THR A 136 10.46 -3.29 3.29
N PHE A 137 9.80 -3.75 2.22
CA PHE A 137 9.34 -5.13 2.10
C PHE A 137 10.49 -6.16 2.02
N PHE A 138 11.71 -5.76 1.61
CA PHE A 138 12.85 -6.67 1.54
C PHE A 138 13.29 -7.18 2.92
N LYS A 139 13.00 -6.45 3.99
CA LYS A 139 13.27 -6.86 5.37
C LYS A 139 12.53 -8.15 5.76
N TYR A 140 11.40 -8.44 5.11
CA TYR A 140 10.46 -9.48 5.52
C TYR A 140 10.56 -10.74 4.68
N PRO A 141 10.15 -11.91 5.23
CA PRO A 141 10.01 -13.15 4.47
C PRO A 141 8.99 -13.05 3.33
N PRO A 142 9.09 -13.94 2.31
CA PRO A 142 8.28 -13.88 1.09
C PRO A 142 6.76 -13.85 1.32
N GLU A 143 6.26 -14.48 2.39
CA GLU A 143 4.84 -14.51 2.72
C GLU A 143 4.35 -13.11 3.12
N ILE A 144 5.10 -12.42 4.00
CA ILE A 144 4.78 -11.05 4.41
C ILE A 144 5.00 -10.08 3.26
N ARG A 145 6.09 -10.23 2.47
CA ARG A 145 6.34 -9.40 1.29
C ARG A 145 5.13 -9.34 0.36
N LYS A 146 4.47 -10.47 0.11
CA LYS A 146 3.28 -10.54 -0.77
C LYS A 146 2.11 -9.69 -0.29
N LEU A 147 1.99 -9.48 1.02
CA LEU A 147 0.94 -8.64 1.58
C LEU A 147 1.23 -7.16 1.44
N ILE A 148 2.50 -6.75 1.59
CA ILE A 148 2.85 -5.35 1.81
C ILE A 148 3.42 -4.63 0.59
N TYR A 149 4.06 -5.31 -0.37
CA TYR A 149 4.71 -4.62 -1.48
C TYR A 149 3.75 -4.05 -2.53
N THR A 150 2.46 -4.42 -2.45
CA THR A 150 1.41 -3.92 -3.36
C THR A 150 0.13 -3.60 -2.62
N THR A 151 -0.65 -2.70 -3.19
CA THR A 151 -2.02 -2.39 -2.73
C THR A 151 -3.09 -3.30 -3.39
N ASN A 152 -2.75 -4.52 -3.79
CA ASN A 152 -3.64 -5.43 -4.50
C ASN A 152 -4.97 -5.68 -3.77
N MET A 153 -4.94 -5.73 -2.44
CA MET A 153 -6.14 -5.92 -1.63
C MET A 153 -7.12 -4.76 -1.83
N ILE A 154 -6.63 -3.54 -1.72
CA ILE A 154 -7.44 -2.33 -1.90
C ILE A 154 -7.85 -2.15 -3.37
N GLU A 155 -6.99 -2.48 -4.33
CA GLU A 155 -7.33 -2.45 -5.75
C GLU A 155 -8.42 -3.46 -6.12
N SER A 156 -8.35 -4.68 -5.56
CA SER A 156 -9.39 -5.70 -5.72
C SER A 156 -10.72 -5.26 -5.13
N TYR A 157 -10.68 -4.65 -3.95
CA TYR A 157 -11.85 -4.07 -3.31
C TYR A 157 -12.45 -2.93 -4.14
N HIS A 158 -11.65 -1.97 -4.60
CA HIS A 158 -12.09 -0.90 -5.49
C HIS A 158 -12.74 -1.44 -6.78
N ARG A 159 -12.23 -2.55 -7.32
CA ARG A 159 -12.83 -3.20 -8.49
C ARG A 159 -14.25 -3.68 -8.20
N GLN A 160 -14.52 -4.21 -7.01
CA GLN A 160 -15.88 -4.60 -6.62
C GLN A 160 -16.78 -3.37 -6.46
N LEU A 161 -16.31 -2.32 -5.79
CA LEU A 161 -17.07 -1.07 -5.65
C LEU A 161 -17.41 -0.44 -7.01
N ARG A 162 -16.47 -0.47 -7.97
CA ARG A 162 -16.72 0.04 -9.33
C ARG A 162 -17.87 -0.66 -10.05
N LYS A 163 -18.19 -1.92 -9.72
CA LYS A 163 -19.34 -2.61 -10.33
C LYS A 163 -20.66 -1.94 -10.00
N VAL A 164 -20.78 -1.36 -8.82
CA VAL A 164 -21.99 -0.64 -8.37
C VAL A 164 -21.95 0.85 -8.68
N THR A 165 -20.74 1.46 -8.72
CA THR A 165 -20.61 2.89 -9.02
C THR A 165 -20.58 3.22 -10.50
N LYS A 166 -20.14 2.29 -11.36
CA LYS A 166 -19.96 2.53 -12.81
C LYS A 166 -21.24 2.94 -13.54
N GLY A 167 -22.41 2.50 -13.06
CA GLY A 167 -23.71 2.85 -13.62
C GLY A 167 -24.25 4.22 -13.21
N LYS A 168 -23.56 4.91 -12.26
CA LYS A 168 -23.98 6.23 -11.76
C LYS A 168 -22.84 7.22 -11.95
N SER A 169 -22.95 8.10 -12.92
CA SER A 169 -21.93 9.10 -13.22
C SER A 169 -21.91 10.30 -12.28
N ILE A 170 -23.04 10.57 -11.59
CA ILE A 170 -23.22 11.73 -10.71
C ILE A 170 -23.93 11.28 -9.44
N PHE A 171 -23.45 11.74 -8.30
CA PHE A 171 -24.11 11.62 -7.00
C PHE A 171 -24.58 13.01 -6.55
N PRO A 172 -25.80 13.14 -6.03
CA PRO A 172 -26.33 14.44 -5.61
C PRO A 172 -25.59 15.02 -4.40
N THR A 173 -25.07 14.16 -3.52
CA THR A 173 -24.30 14.55 -2.32
C THR A 173 -23.23 13.52 -1.99
N ASP A 174 -22.21 13.91 -1.24
CA ASP A 174 -21.19 13.01 -0.70
C ASP A 174 -21.81 11.93 0.19
N GLU A 175 -22.83 12.25 0.95
CA GLU A 175 -23.56 11.30 1.79
C GLU A 175 -24.23 10.19 0.95
N ALA A 176 -24.82 10.55 -0.19
CA ALA A 176 -25.43 9.58 -1.10
C ALA A 176 -24.38 8.62 -1.68
N LEU A 177 -23.18 9.15 -2.01
CA LEU A 177 -22.05 8.34 -2.44
C LEU A 177 -21.56 7.43 -1.30
N LEU A 178 -21.33 7.97 -0.09
CA LEU A 178 -20.90 7.18 1.07
C LEU A 178 -21.90 6.07 1.42
N LYS A 179 -23.20 6.37 1.42
CA LYS A 179 -24.24 5.36 1.68
C LYS A 179 -24.18 4.22 0.66
N MET A 180 -24.03 4.53 -0.61
CA MET A 180 -23.91 3.49 -1.64
C MET A 180 -22.62 2.68 -1.49
N LEU A 181 -21.48 3.34 -1.23
CA LEU A 181 -20.21 2.67 -0.98
C LEU A 181 -20.29 1.78 0.26
N TYR A 182 -20.97 2.24 1.32
CA TYR A 182 -21.19 1.44 2.53
C TYR A 182 -21.98 0.15 2.23
N LEU A 183 -23.10 0.27 1.54
CA LEU A 183 -23.92 -0.90 1.17
C LEU A 183 -23.15 -1.89 0.30
N ALA A 184 -22.42 -1.37 -0.69
CA ALA A 184 -21.53 -2.20 -1.52
C ALA A 184 -20.42 -2.88 -0.69
N THR A 185 -19.88 -2.19 0.31
CA THR A 185 -18.89 -2.72 1.25
C THR A 185 -19.44 -3.89 2.04
N VAL A 186 -20.65 -3.76 2.60
CA VAL A 186 -21.33 -4.85 3.33
C VAL A 186 -21.43 -6.10 2.46
N ASP A 187 -21.79 -5.96 1.18
CA ASP A 187 -21.90 -7.10 0.27
C ASP A 187 -20.53 -7.72 -0.09
N VAL A 188 -19.50 -6.90 -0.22
CA VAL A 188 -18.14 -7.36 -0.51
C VAL A 188 -17.53 -8.06 0.70
N THR A 189 -17.62 -7.45 1.88
CA THR A 189 -17.00 -7.96 3.12
C THR A 189 -17.70 -9.20 3.65
N ARG A 190 -18.99 -9.40 3.36
CA ARG A 190 -19.70 -10.65 3.66
C ARG A 190 -18.98 -11.89 3.10
N LYS A 191 -18.20 -11.72 2.03
CA LYS A 191 -17.39 -12.80 1.42
C LYS A 191 -16.02 -12.98 2.07
N TRP A 192 -15.65 -12.12 3.01
CA TRP A 192 -14.39 -12.22 3.74
C TRP A 192 -14.55 -13.08 4.99
N THR A 193 -14.89 -14.35 4.79
CA THR A 193 -15.22 -15.29 5.87
C THR A 193 -14.01 -16.02 6.45
N GLY A 194 -12.82 -15.84 5.85
CA GLY A 194 -11.61 -16.54 6.26
C GLY A 194 -10.46 -15.59 6.57
N ARG A 195 -9.56 -16.08 7.40
CA ARG A 195 -8.28 -15.44 7.70
C ARG A 195 -7.39 -15.39 6.45
N VAL A 196 -6.41 -14.52 6.47
CA VAL A 196 -5.32 -14.54 5.48
C VAL A 196 -4.66 -15.92 5.50
N GLN A 197 -4.42 -16.48 4.32
CA GLN A 197 -3.80 -17.80 4.21
C GLN A 197 -2.43 -17.82 4.90
N ASN A 198 -2.12 -18.88 5.63
CA ASN A 198 -0.88 -19.06 6.38
C ASN A 198 -0.64 -18.00 7.48
N TRP A 199 -1.70 -17.37 7.99
CA TRP A 199 -1.58 -16.27 8.94
C TRP A 199 -0.79 -16.63 10.20
N GLY A 200 -0.99 -17.82 10.78
CA GLY A 200 -0.23 -18.26 11.95
C GLY A 200 1.29 -18.22 11.74
N GLN A 201 1.76 -18.64 10.56
CA GLN A 201 3.18 -18.57 10.20
C GLN A 201 3.63 -17.11 10.03
N MET A 202 2.81 -16.27 9.37
CA MET A 202 3.12 -14.84 9.22
C MET A 202 3.16 -14.13 10.56
N LEU A 203 2.25 -14.43 11.47
CA LEU A 203 2.21 -13.83 12.81
C LEU A 203 3.46 -14.20 13.63
N LEU A 204 3.91 -15.47 13.57
CA LEU A 204 5.17 -15.89 14.17
C LEU A 204 6.36 -15.13 13.57
N GLN A 205 6.39 -14.93 12.26
CA GLN A 205 7.43 -14.13 11.62
C GLN A 205 7.36 -12.66 12.06
N LEU A 206 6.15 -12.07 12.10
CA LEU A 206 5.95 -10.69 12.57
C LEU A 206 6.40 -10.51 14.02
N SER A 207 6.23 -11.52 14.89
CA SER A 207 6.69 -11.44 16.28
C SER A 207 8.22 -11.35 16.43
N VAL A 208 8.97 -11.82 15.44
CA VAL A 208 10.44 -11.66 15.39
C VAL A 208 10.82 -10.21 15.07
N PHE A 209 10.09 -9.56 14.15
CA PHE A 209 10.35 -8.17 13.77
C PHE A 209 9.77 -7.15 14.77
N PHE A 210 8.67 -7.52 15.44
CA PHE A 210 7.95 -6.66 16.37
C PHE A 210 7.70 -7.38 17.72
N PRO A 211 8.77 -7.81 18.45
CA PRO A 211 8.64 -8.67 19.63
C PRO A 211 7.79 -8.06 20.74
N ASP A 212 7.97 -6.75 21.00
CA ASP A 212 7.26 -6.05 22.08
C ASP A 212 5.79 -5.74 21.73
N ARG A 213 5.45 -5.74 20.44
CA ARG A 213 4.13 -5.35 19.93
C ARG A 213 3.26 -6.54 19.56
N VAL A 214 3.85 -7.65 19.14
CA VAL A 214 3.14 -8.86 18.71
C VAL A 214 3.28 -10.00 19.74
N GLY A 215 4.42 -10.09 20.40
CA GLY A 215 4.73 -11.22 21.32
C GLY A 215 3.74 -11.38 22.47
N GLN A 216 3.07 -10.31 22.89
CA GLN A 216 2.04 -10.36 23.95
C GLN A 216 0.76 -11.08 23.49
N HIS A 217 0.50 -11.14 22.19
CA HIS A 217 -0.70 -11.75 21.59
C HIS A 217 -0.51 -13.22 21.20
N LEU A 218 0.70 -13.76 21.35
CA LEU A 218 1.01 -15.16 21.05
C LEU A 218 0.90 -16.10 22.27
N ARG A 219 0.45 -15.55 23.42
CA ARG A 219 0.29 -16.29 24.68
C ARG A 219 -1.10 -16.83 24.86
#